data_c648e48f3c379759bc085c239d855e20
#
_entry.id   c648e48f3c379759bc085c239d855e20
#
_cell.length_a   1.000
_cell.length_b   1.000
_cell.length_c   1.000
_cell.angle_alpha   90.00
_cell.angle_beta   90.00
_cell.angle_gamma   90.00
#
_symmetry.space_group_name_H-M   'P 1'
#
loop_
_entity.id
_entity.type
_entity.pdbx_description
1 polymer ?
#
loop_
_entity_poly.entity_id
_entity_poly.type
_entity_poly.pdbx_seq_one_letter_code
_entity_poly.pdbx_strand_id
1 'polypeptide(L)'
;MSPAESLSASTRIILGTLILSLALLVLAGGWTIPYTFESFSILYKFGMEKTYLRSGKIIGITTAVLVFFQVILASRFRIFEQVFSVKRLLALHRINGMAIAFLVICHPLLIKASENFTPYTFEKKYYPEFLGIALLTVLLLLSLTAIFRNYFKLPYAKWVLLHRFTATLALLMMPAHILFVSESFKSGIPLKAALVIFSLNLLMIIRVWLRKHLQKAQ
;
A
#
# COMPACT_ATOMS: atom_id res chain seq x y z
N MET A 1 30.04 -19.34 8.71
CA MET A 1 29.20 -18.83 7.60
C MET A 1 30.13 -18.22 6.56
N SER A 2 30.20 -18.79 5.32
CA SER A 2 31.00 -18.22 4.24
C SER A 2 30.57 -16.77 3.97
N PRO A 3 31.51 -15.83 3.69
CA PRO A 3 31.15 -14.48 3.27
C PRO A 3 30.30 -14.59 2.01
N ALA A 4 29.05 -14.14 2.11
CA ALA A 4 28.15 -14.17 0.95
C ALA A 4 28.78 -13.34 -0.16
N GLU A 5 29.09 -13.97 -1.28
CA GLU A 5 29.59 -13.30 -2.48
C GLU A 5 28.75 -12.08 -2.77
N SER A 6 29.39 -10.92 -2.79
CA SER A 6 28.73 -9.66 -3.13
C SER A 6 28.47 -9.66 -4.63
N LEU A 7 27.23 -9.32 -5.03
CA LEU A 7 26.89 -9.18 -6.44
C LEU A 7 27.86 -8.21 -7.13
N SER A 8 28.23 -8.52 -8.38
CA SER A 8 29.04 -7.62 -9.20
C SER A 8 28.31 -6.29 -9.42
N ALA A 9 29.03 -5.22 -9.72
CA ALA A 9 28.44 -3.90 -10.00
C ALA A 9 27.43 -3.97 -11.16
N SER A 10 27.78 -4.66 -12.24
CA SER A 10 26.89 -4.86 -13.39
C SER A 10 25.61 -5.60 -13.02
N THR A 11 25.73 -6.68 -12.25
CA THR A 11 24.55 -7.44 -11.79
C THR A 11 23.63 -6.61 -10.90
N ARG A 12 24.16 -5.75 -10.02
CA ARG A 12 23.36 -4.83 -9.19
C ARG A 12 22.59 -3.82 -10.05
N ILE A 13 23.24 -3.24 -11.07
CA ILE A 13 22.60 -2.29 -11.98
C ILE A 13 21.45 -2.99 -12.73
N ILE A 14 21.71 -4.15 -13.32
CA ILE A 14 20.71 -4.90 -14.09
C ILE A 14 19.51 -5.25 -13.20
N LEU A 15 19.75 -5.87 -12.04
CA LEU A 15 18.68 -6.23 -11.12
C LEU A 15 17.93 -5.00 -10.59
N GLY A 16 18.64 -3.92 -10.28
CA GLY A 16 18.02 -2.67 -9.83
C GLY A 16 17.10 -2.08 -10.90
N THR A 17 17.57 -2.03 -12.16
CA THR A 17 16.77 -1.56 -13.30
C THR A 17 15.54 -2.44 -13.53
N LEU A 18 15.69 -3.77 -13.49
CA LEU A 18 14.56 -4.70 -13.63
C LEU A 18 13.51 -4.50 -12.54
N ILE A 19 13.93 -4.37 -11.27
CA ILE A 19 13.01 -4.15 -10.14
C ILE A 19 12.26 -2.82 -10.32
N LEU A 20 12.95 -1.74 -10.68
CA LEU A 20 12.33 -0.43 -10.88
C LEU A 20 11.39 -0.45 -12.09
N SER A 21 11.78 -1.09 -13.20
CA SER A 21 10.94 -1.21 -14.40
C SER A 21 9.66 -2.00 -14.07
N LEU A 22 9.76 -3.10 -13.33
CA LEU A 22 8.59 -3.87 -12.88
C LEU A 22 7.67 -3.03 -11.99
N ALA A 23 8.24 -2.25 -11.07
CA ALA A 23 7.47 -1.36 -10.21
C ALA A 23 6.69 -0.30 -11.02
N LEU A 24 7.34 0.30 -12.03
CA LEU A 24 6.71 1.26 -12.94
C LEU A 24 5.62 0.62 -13.80
N LEU A 25 5.84 -0.61 -14.29
CA LEU A 25 4.83 -1.35 -15.06
C LEU A 25 3.59 -1.66 -14.22
N VAL A 26 3.76 -2.05 -12.95
CA VAL A 26 2.63 -2.29 -12.03
C VAL A 26 1.84 -1.00 -11.79
N LEU A 27 2.52 0.13 -11.59
CA LEU A 27 1.87 1.44 -11.44
C LEU A 27 1.13 1.85 -12.71
N ALA A 28 1.80 1.78 -13.86
CA ALA A 28 1.21 2.15 -15.15
C ALA A 28 -0.02 1.28 -15.48
N GLY A 29 0.08 -0.04 -15.28
CA GLY A 29 -1.06 -0.95 -15.43
C GLY A 29 -2.21 -0.61 -14.48
N GLY A 30 -1.90 -0.28 -13.23
CA GLY A 30 -2.90 0.17 -12.25
C GLY A 30 -3.64 1.43 -12.70
N TRP A 31 -2.94 2.39 -13.31
CA TRP A 31 -3.54 3.64 -13.79
C TRP A 31 -4.49 3.46 -14.98
N THR A 32 -4.39 2.38 -15.73
CA THR A 32 -5.34 2.08 -16.81
C THR A 32 -6.68 1.56 -16.28
N ILE A 33 -6.72 0.97 -15.08
CA ILE A 33 -7.92 0.31 -14.51
C ILE A 33 -9.15 1.24 -14.48
N PRO A 34 -9.07 2.50 -14.00
CA PRO A 34 -10.23 3.39 -13.95
C PRO A 34 -10.79 3.82 -15.32
N TYR A 35 -10.06 3.54 -16.39
CA TYR A 35 -10.49 3.84 -17.77
C TYR A 35 -10.99 2.59 -18.51
N THR A 36 -10.32 1.45 -18.31
CA THR A 36 -10.62 0.21 -19.06
C THR A 36 -11.65 -0.68 -18.37
N PHE A 37 -11.82 -0.54 -17.06
CA PHE A 37 -12.72 -1.34 -16.22
C PHE A 37 -13.71 -0.44 -15.47
N GLU A 38 -14.33 0.47 -16.21
CA GLU A 38 -15.39 1.34 -15.66
C GLU A 38 -16.69 0.56 -15.40
N SER A 39 -17.48 1.07 -14.46
CA SER A 39 -18.85 0.59 -14.26
C SER A 39 -19.73 0.95 -15.45
N PHE A 40 -20.54 0.02 -15.92
CA PHE A 40 -21.59 0.24 -16.94
C PHE A 40 -22.91 0.70 -16.33
N SER A 41 -22.95 1.04 -15.06
CA SER A 41 -24.16 1.52 -14.39
C SER A 41 -24.65 2.83 -15.03
N ILE A 42 -25.98 2.94 -15.20
CA ILE A 42 -26.67 4.16 -15.66
C ILE A 42 -26.40 5.34 -14.70
N LEU A 43 -26.11 5.04 -13.41
CA LEU A 43 -25.78 6.02 -12.39
C LEU A 43 -24.29 6.42 -12.41
N TYR A 44 -23.55 6.02 -13.44
CA TYR A 44 -22.14 6.38 -13.55
C TYR A 44 -21.99 7.89 -13.81
N LYS A 45 -21.03 8.47 -13.13
CA LYS A 45 -20.83 9.94 -13.11
C LYS A 45 -20.35 10.49 -14.45
N PHE A 46 -20.71 11.74 -14.73
CA PHE A 46 -20.34 12.47 -15.94
C PHE A 46 -19.58 13.77 -15.61
N GLY A 47 -18.96 14.37 -16.61
CA GLY A 47 -18.30 15.66 -16.48
C GLY A 47 -17.20 15.68 -15.41
N MET A 48 -17.19 16.71 -14.58
CA MET A 48 -16.19 16.90 -13.52
C MET A 48 -16.26 15.84 -12.42
N GLU A 49 -17.46 15.37 -12.07
CA GLU A 49 -17.63 14.30 -11.08
C GLU A 49 -16.93 13.00 -11.53
N LYS A 50 -17.03 12.66 -12.81
CA LYS A 50 -16.31 11.53 -13.39
C LYS A 50 -14.79 11.72 -13.32
N THR A 51 -14.32 12.93 -13.57
CA THR A 51 -12.89 13.27 -13.46
C THR A 51 -12.39 13.11 -12.03
N TYR A 52 -13.12 13.63 -11.04
CA TYR A 52 -12.78 13.46 -9.63
C TYR A 52 -12.79 11.97 -9.22
N LEU A 53 -13.79 11.20 -9.65
CA LEU A 53 -13.88 9.77 -9.36
C LEU A 53 -12.68 9.00 -9.93
N ARG A 54 -12.32 9.24 -11.20
CA ARG A 54 -11.16 8.59 -11.86
C ARG A 54 -9.87 8.97 -11.17
N SER A 55 -9.65 10.25 -10.89
CA SER A 55 -8.47 10.74 -10.18
C SER A 55 -8.37 10.14 -8.78
N GLY A 56 -9.48 10.08 -8.05
CA GLY A 56 -9.56 9.42 -6.75
C GLY A 56 -9.19 7.95 -6.83
N LYS A 57 -9.73 7.20 -7.80
CA LYS A 57 -9.37 5.79 -8.04
C LYS A 57 -7.87 5.61 -8.37
N ILE A 58 -7.30 6.46 -9.24
CA ILE A 58 -5.86 6.43 -9.58
C ILE A 58 -5.01 6.63 -8.33
N ILE A 59 -5.33 7.63 -7.51
CA ILE A 59 -4.61 7.90 -6.26
C ILE A 59 -4.76 6.73 -5.29
N GLY A 60 -5.95 6.15 -5.15
CA GLY A 60 -6.18 4.97 -4.31
C GLY A 60 -5.37 3.76 -4.76
N ILE A 61 -5.33 3.46 -6.07
CA ILE A 61 -4.54 2.37 -6.65
C ILE A 61 -3.04 2.63 -6.43
N THR A 62 -2.58 3.87 -6.70
CA THR A 62 -1.19 4.27 -6.44
C THR A 62 -0.82 4.04 -4.99
N THR A 63 -1.67 4.48 -4.07
CA THR A 63 -1.47 4.28 -2.63
C THR A 63 -1.37 2.80 -2.27
N ALA A 64 -2.27 1.95 -2.80
CA ALA A 64 -2.25 0.51 -2.55
C ALA A 64 -0.95 -0.14 -3.05
N VAL A 65 -0.47 0.25 -4.23
CA VAL A 65 0.82 -0.23 -4.78
C VAL A 65 1.99 0.25 -3.92
N LEU A 66 1.98 1.51 -3.47
CA LEU A 66 3.03 2.03 -2.57
C LEU A 66 3.02 1.33 -1.20
N VAL A 67 1.85 1.01 -0.65
CA VAL A 67 1.73 0.21 0.58
C VAL A 67 2.29 -1.20 0.38
N PHE A 68 2.07 -1.82 -0.79
CA PHE A 68 2.70 -3.10 -1.12
C PHE A 68 4.23 -2.98 -1.16
N PHE A 69 4.78 -1.95 -1.81
CA PHE A 69 6.22 -1.71 -1.80
C PHE A 69 6.77 -1.41 -0.41
N GLN A 70 5.99 -0.77 0.46
CA GLN A 70 6.38 -0.52 1.85
C GLN A 70 6.72 -1.81 2.59
N VAL A 71 5.95 -2.89 2.35
CA VAL A 71 6.22 -4.22 2.92
C VAL A 71 7.49 -4.81 2.34
N ILE A 72 7.70 -4.69 1.02
CA ILE A 72 8.94 -5.17 0.37
C ILE A 72 10.16 -4.47 0.96
N LEU A 73 10.13 -3.13 1.08
CA LEU A 73 11.22 -2.34 1.65
C LEU A 73 11.53 -2.71 3.11
N ALA A 74 10.49 -3.10 3.88
CA ALA A 74 10.63 -3.51 5.27
C ALA A 74 11.03 -4.99 5.45
N SER A 75 10.80 -5.84 4.44
CA SER A 75 10.93 -7.31 4.54
C SER A 75 12.36 -7.82 4.67
N ARG A 76 13.37 -6.96 4.38
CA ARG A 76 14.79 -7.30 4.44
C ARG A 76 15.14 -8.55 3.64
N PHE A 77 14.60 -8.67 2.42
CA PHE A 77 15.02 -9.71 1.50
C PHE A 77 16.48 -9.50 1.09
N ARG A 78 17.28 -10.55 1.18
CA ARG A 78 18.72 -10.51 0.89
C ARG A 78 19.02 -9.89 -0.48
N ILE A 79 18.22 -10.20 -1.50
CA ILE A 79 18.42 -9.66 -2.85
C ILE A 79 18.27 -8.14 -2.88
N PHE A 80 17.25 -7.58 -2.20
CA PHE A 80 17.08 -6.13 -2.12
C PHE A 80 18.21 -5.45 -1.34
N GLU A 81 18.69 -6.07 -0.26
CA GLU A 81 19.82 -5.56 0.53
C GLU A 81 21.13 -5.56 -0.28
N GLN A 82 21.34 -6.56 -1.15
CA GLN A 82 22.51 -6.64 -2.02
C GLN A 82 22.45 -5.62 -3.17
N VAL A 83 21.25 -5.35 -3.71
CA VAL A 83 21.07 -4.41 -4.83
C VAL A 83 21.09 -2.95 -4.34
N PHE A 84 20.29 -2.61 -3.31
CA PHE A 84 20.04 -1.22 -2.91
C PHE A 84 20.73 -0.79 -1.61
N SER A 85 21.36 -1.67 -0.87
CA SER A 85 21.85 -1.48 0.52
C SER A 85 20.74 -1.19 1.55
N VAL A 86 20.96 -1.62 2.78
CA VAL A 86 20.00 -1.44 3.90
C VAL A 86 19.71 0.05 4.16
N LYS A 87 20.73 0.91 4.10
CA LYS A 87 20.60 2.36 4.33
C LYS A 87 19.63 3.00 3.31
N ARG A 88 19.76 2.64 2.03
CA ARG A 88 18.88 3.15 0.96
C ARG A 88 17.46 2.62 1.10
N LEU A 89 17.29 1.31 1.40
CA LEU A 89 15.98 0.72 1.62
C LEU A 89 15.22 1.39 2.76
N LEU A 90 15.88 1.70 3.88
CA LEU A 90 15.28 2.42 5.01
C LEU A 90 14.95 3.87 4.66
N ALA A 91 15.78 4.54 3.86
CA ALA A 91 15.48 5.88 3.37
C ALA A 91 14.26 5.87 2.45
N LEU A 92 14.20 4.94 1.48
CA LEU A 92 13.06 4.75 0.60
C LEU A 92 11.79 4.40 1.38
N HIS A 93 11.87 3.52 2.39
CA HIS A 93 10.74 3.20 3.26
C HIS A 93 10.17 4.46 3.93
N ARG A 94 11.00 5.37 4.43
CA ARG A 94 10.55 6.63 5.03
C ARG A 94 9.91 7.57 4.02
N ILE A 95 10.54 7.78 2.86
CA ILE A 95 10.01 8.65 1.80
C ILE A 95 8.68 8.10 1.29
N ASN A 96 8.62 6.81 1.00
CA ASN A 96 7.40 6.13 0.55
C ASN A 96 6.28 6.24 1.61
N GLY A 97 6.61 6.09 2.91
CA GLY A 97 5.64 6.27 3.98
C GLY A 97 5.06 7.68 4.06
N MET A 98 5.86 8.72 3.81
CA MET A 98 5.38 10.11 3.73
C MET A 98 4.48 10.32 2.50
N ALA A 99 4.85 9.74 1.35
CA ALA A 99 4.02 9.79 0.15
C ALA A 99 2.66 9.11 0.39
N ILE A 100 2.65 7.92 1.01
CA ILE A 100 1.42 7.23 1.40
C ILE A 100 0.57 8.13 2.30
N ALA A 101 1.15 8.75 3.34
CA ALA A 101 0.43 9.62 4.27
C ALA A 101 -0.27 10.80 3.56
N PHE A 102 0.35 11.36 2.54
CA PHE A 102 -0.24 12.41 1.71
C PHE A 102 -1.37 11.86 0.82
N LEU A 103 -1.11 10.76 0.11
CA LEU A 103 -2.06 10.20 -0.86
C LEU A 103 -3.31 9.62 -0.20
N VAL A 104 -3.21 9.05 1.01
CA VAL A 104 -4.38 8.54 1.74
C VAL A 104 -5.36 9.65 2.15
N ILE A 105 -4.91 10.90 2.24
CA ILE A 105 -5.78 12.06 2.46
C ILE A 105 -6.41 12.51 1.14
N CYS A 106 -5.61 12.59 0.07
CA CYS A 106 -6.09 13.04 -1.24
C CYS A 106 -7.15 12.10 -1.82
N HIS A 107 -6.98 10.77 -1.63
CA HIS A 107 -7.90 9.77 -2.17
C HIS A 107 -9.37 9.99 -1.74
N PRO A 108 -9.72 9.98 -0.46
CA PRO A 108 -11.10 10.17 -0.03
C PRO A 108 -11.65 11.57 -0.35
N LEU A 109 -10.80 12.59 -0.36
CA LEU A 109 -11.23 13.95 -0.75
C LEU A 109 -11.73 13.99 -2.19
N LEU A 110 -11.03 13.35 -3.13
CA LEU A 110 -11.45 13.28 -4.52
C LEU A 110 -12.69 12.39 -4.72
N ILE A 111 -12.79 11.27 -3.99
CA ILE A 111 -14.00 10.44 -3.99
C ILE A 111 -15.19 11.27 -3.48
N LYS A 112 -15.06 11.98 -2.35
CA LYS A 112 -16.13 12.81 -1.81
C LYS A 112 -16.47 14.00 -2.72
N ALA A 113 -15.47 14.61 -3.38
CA ALA A 113 -15.72 15.65 -4.39
C ALA A 113 -16.55 15.09 -5.57
N SER A 114 -16.32 13.84 -5.97
CA SER A 114 -17.13 13.19 -7.00
C SER A 114 -18.57 12.92 -6.55
N GLU A 115 -18.85 12.94 -5.27
CA GLU A 115 -20.17 12.75 -4.64
C GLU A 115 -20.77 14.06 -4.11
N ASN A 116 -20.24 15.20 -4.54
CA ASN A 116 -20.63 16.52 -4.05
C ASN A 116 -20.62 16.62 -2.52
N PHE A 117 -19.67 15.94 -1.87
CA PHE A 117 -19.51 15.84 -0.41
C PHE A 117 -20.75 15.36 0.34
N THR A 118 -21.64 14.59 -0.32
CA THR A 118 -22.82 14.01 0.33
C THR A 118 -22.41 13.15 1.53
N PRO A 119 -23.00 13.36 2.73
CA PRO A 119 -22.68 12.57 3.91
C PRO A 119 -23.05 11.09 3.74
N TYR A 120 -22.25 10.19 4.33
CA TYR A 120 -22.64 8.78 4.43
C TYR A 120 -23.65 8.61 5.57
N THR A 121 -24.71 7.86 5.31
CA THR A 121 -25.69 7.43 6.32
C THR A 121 -25.30 6.08 6.91
N PHE A 122 -25.78 5.76 8.12
CA PHE A 122 -25.54 4.46 8.76
C PHE A 122 -26.37 3.31 8.14
N GLU A 123 -26.25 3.17 6.81
CA GLU A 123 -26.91 2.11 6.05
C GLU A 123 -25.89 1.07 5.61
N LYS A 124 -26.30 -0.19 5.46
CA LYS A 124 -25.44 -1.32 5.04
C LYS A 124 -24.68 -1.06 3.75
N LYS A 125 -25.27 -0.27 2.82
CA LYS A 125 -24.63 0.08 1.55
C LYS A 125 -23.33 0.87 1.71
N TYR A 126 -23.14 1.59 2.84
CA TYR A 126 -21.95 2.41 3.12
C TYR A 126 -20.94 1.72 4.06
N TYR A 127 -21.15 0.46 4.45
CA TYR A 127 -20.18 -0.26 5.29
C TYR A 127 -18.77 -0.36 4.68
N PRO A 128 -18.63 -0.57 3.34
CA PRO A 128 -17.33 -0.53 2.70
C PRO A 128 -16.59 0.81 2.83
N GLU A 129 -17.34 1.93 2.75
CA GLU A 129 -16.80 3.29 2.91
C GLU A 129 -16.36 3.54 4.37
N PHE A 130 -17.12 3.05 5.35
CA PHE A 130 -16.70 3.10 6.76
C PHE A 130 -15.45 2.28 7.01
N LEU A 131 -15.28 1.13 6.36
CA LEU A 131 -14.03 0.39 6.38
C LEU A 131 -12.88 1.21 5.82
N GLY A 132 -13.13 1.99 4.75
CA GLY A 132 -12.14 2.92 4.18
C GLY A 132 -11.76 4.03 5.16
N ILE A 133 -12.72 4.61 5.91
CA ILE A 133 -12.46 5.61 6.94
C ILE A 133 -11.62 5.01 8.09
N ALA A 134 -11.93 3.79 8.51
CA ALA A 134 -11.15 3.09 9.53
C ALA A 134 -9.72 2.81 9.04
N LEU A 135 -9.55 2.36 7.78
CA LEU A 135 -8.24 2.17 7.16
C LEU A 135 -7.44 3.47 7.05
N LEU A 136 -8.09 4.58 6.64
CA LEU A 136 -7.49 5.91 6.62
C LEU A 136 -6.95 6.28 8.01
N THR A 137 -7.77 6.11 9.05
CA THR A 137 -7.38 6.39 10.44
C THR A 137 -6.17 5.57 10.87
N VAL A 138 -6.16 4.27 10.57
CA VAL A 138 -5.02 3.38 10.89
C VAL A 138 -3.75 3.82 10.14
N LEU A 139 -3.83 4.16 8.85
CA LEU A 139 -2.68 4.61 8.05
C LEU A 139 -2.15 5.97 8.51
N LEU A 140 -3.03 6.89 8.90
CA LEU A 140 -2.62 8.19 9.46
C LEU A 140 -1.95 8.01 10.83
N LEU A 141 -2.52 7.22 11.73
CA LEU A 141 -1.90 6.92 13.03
C LEU A 141 -0.53 6.26 12.87
N LEU A 142 -0.40 5.32 11.91
CA LEU A 142 0.85 4.67 11.57
C LEU A 142 1.91 5.68 11.12
N SER A 143 1.54 6.61 10.24
CA SER A 143 2.43 7.63 9.69
C SER A 143 2.78 8.69 10.73
N LEU A 144 1.80 9.20 11.46
CA LEU A 144 1.99 10.22 12.51
C LEU A 144 2.88 9.71 13.64
N THR A 145 2.64 8.48 14.11
CA THR A 145 3.51 7.89 15.16
C THR A 145 4.93 7.63 14.67
N ALA A 146 5.14 7.38 13.36
CA ALA A 146 6.46 7.22 12.79
C ALA A 146 7.20 8.57 12.65
N ILE A 147 6.51 9.60 12.16
CA ILE A 147 7.07 10.95 11.96
C ILE A 147 7.36 11.62 13.32
N PHE A 148 6.41 11.58 14.23
CA PHE A 148 6.47 12.27 15.52
C PHE A 148 6.90 11.39 16.69
N ARG A 149 7.54 10.23 16.43
CA ARG A 149 7.97 9.29 17.47
C ARG A 149 8.77 9.96 18.60
N ASN A 150 9.72 10.82 18.24
CA ASN A 150 10.58 11.51 19.21
C ASN A 150 9.77 12.53 20.04
N TYR A 151 8.83 13.23 19.43
CA TYR A 151 7.93 14.14 20.12
C TYR A 151 7.07 13.42 21.16
N PHE A 152 6.53 12.26 20.82
CA PHE A 152 5.75 11.41 21.74
C PHE A 152 6.63 10.66 22.76
N LYS A 153 7.96 10.83 22.73
CA LYS A 153 8.91 10.14 23.63
C LYS A 153 8.69 8.61 23.67
N LEU A 154 8.24 8.01 22.59
CA LEU A 154 7.96 6.57 22.51
C LEU A 154 9.28 5.78 22.49
N PRO A 155 9.48 4.84 23.46
CA PRO A 155 10.63 3.93 23.44
C PRO A 155 10.65 3.14 22.13
N TYR A 156 11.83 3.02 21.51
CA TYR A 156 11.97 2.38 20.19
C TYR A 156 11.35 0.99 20.11
N ALA A 157 11.55 0.15 21.12
CA ALA A 157 11.01 -1.22 21.16
C ALA A 157 9.47 -1.26 21.15
N LYS A 158 8.84 -0.38 21.97
CA LYS A 158 7.37 -0.27 22.04
C LYS A 158 6.82 0.29 20.72
N TRP A 159 7.47 1.32 20.19
CA TRP A 159 7.08 1.91 18.91
C TRP A 159 7.15 0.90 17.76
N VAL A 160 8.23 0.12 17.64
CA VAL A 160 8.37 -0.90 16.59
C VAL A 160 7.27 -1.96 16.68
N LEU A 161 6.90 -2.37 17.91
CA LEU A 161 5.81 -3.33 18.10
C LEU A 161 4.47 -2.75 17.65
N LEU A 162 4.15 -1.53 18.10
CA LEU A 162 2.93 -0.81 17.71
C LEU A 162 2.89 -0.61 16.19
N HIS A 163 3.99 -0.12 15.60
CA HIS A 163 4.11 0.10 14.15
C HIS A 163 3.87 -1.18 13.34
N ARG A 164 4.42 -2.30 13.77
CA ARG A 164 4.22 -3.59 13.09
C ARG A 164 2.77 -4.08 13.21
N PHE A 165 2.17 -3.95 14.39
CA PHE A 165 0.79 -4.35 14.61
C PHE A 165 -0.17 -3.51 13.75
N THR A 166 -0.06 -2.18 13.80
CA THR A 166 -0.90 -1.28 13.01
C THR A 166 -0.66 -1.44 11.50
N ALA A 167 0.59 -1.67 11.06
CA ALA A 167 0.89 -1.97 9.66
C ALA A 167 0.24 -3.29 9.22
N THR A 168 0.30 -4.34 10.04
CA THR A 168 -0.37 -5.62 9.75
C THR A 168 -1.88 -5.43 9.63
N LEU A 169 -2.49 -4.67 10.55
CA LEU A 169 -3.93 -4.36 10.52
C LEU A 169 -4.30 -3.63 9.23
N ALA A 170 -3.55 -2.57 8.84
CA ALA A 170 -3.78 -1.85 7.59
C ALA A 170 -3.69 -2.76 6.35
N LEU A 171 -2.68 -3.66 6.33
CA LEU A 171 -2.47 -4.60 5.23
C LEU A 171 -3.57 -5.66 5.12
N LEU A 172 -4.25 -6.01 6.21
CA LEU A 172 -5.41 -6.91 6.21
C LEU A 172 -6.71 -6.18 5.84
N MET A 173 -6.87 -4.92 6.26
CA MET A 173 -8.05 -4.11 5.93
C MET A 173 -8.06 -3.65 4.47
N MET A 174 -6.91 -3.36 3.87
CA MET A 174 -6.79 -2.81 2.53
C MET A 174 -7.41 -3.72 1.44
N PRO A 175 -7.16 -5.05 1.39
CA PRO A 175 -7.83 -5.94 0.44
C PRO A 175 -9.35 -5.92 0.56
N ALA A 176 -9.87 -5.97 1.78
CA ALA A 176 -11.30 -5.92 2.04
C ALA A 176 -11.90 -4.59 1.53
N HIS A 177 -11.26 -3.44 1.85
CA HIS A 177 -11.69 -2.15 1.35
C HIS A 177 -11.74 -2.11 -0.18
N ILE A 178 -10.66 -2.52 -0.87
CA ILE A 178 -10.58 -2.49 -2.33
C ILE A 178 -11.65 -3.38 -2.98
N LEU A 179 -11.81 -4.60 -2.50
CA LEU A 179 -12.73 -5.58 -3.09
C LEU A 179 -14.20 -5.23 -2.83
N PHE A 180 -14.53 -4.60 -1.70
CA PHE A 180 -15.91 -4.25 -1.38
C PHE A 180 -16.34 -2.91 -1.98
N VAL A 181 -15.45 -1.92 -2.05
CA VAL A 181 -15.79 -0.56 -2.55
C VAL A 181 -15.72 -0.48 -4.07
N SER A 182 -14.72 -1.10 -4.69
CA SER A 182 -14.43 -0.85 -6.10
C SER A 182 -15.06 -1.89 -7.03
N GLU A 183 -16.01 -1.46 -7.85
CA GLU A 183 -16.58 -2.30 -8.89
C GLU A 183 -15.55 -2.76 -9.92
N SER A 184 -14.53 -1.96 -10.19
CA SER A 184 -13.43 -2.31 -11.12
C SER A 184 -12.64 -3.55 -10.69
N PHE A 185 -12.71 -3.93 -9.40
CA PHE A 185 -12.03 -5.12 -8.87
C PHE A 185 -12.96 -6.31 -8.57
N LYS A 186 -14.23 -6.26 -8.99
CA LYS A 186 -15.17 -7.37 -8.76
C LYS A 186 -14.98 -8.54 -9.72
N SER A 187 -14.34 -8.33 -10.87
CA SER A 187 -14.15 -9.36 -11.90
C SER A 187 -12.95 -9.09 -12.81
N GLY A 188 -12.65 -10.02 -13.69
CA GLY A 188 -11.66 -9.85 -14.76
C GLY A 188 -10.21 -9.79 -14.29
N ILE A 189 -9.37 -9.13 -15.09
CA ILE A 189 -7.93 -9.00 -14.85
C ILE A 189 -7.63 -8.23 -13.55
N PRO A 190 -8.31 -7.11 -13.22
CA PRO A 190 -8.03 -6.37 -11.98
C PRO A 190 -8.24 -7.21 -10.73
N LEU A 191 -9.30 -8.02 -10.66
CA LEU A 191 -9.52 -8.93 -9.53
C LEU A 191 -8.40 -9.94 -9.40
N LYS A 192 -8.01 -10.61 -10.49
CA LYS A 192 -6.94 -11.62 -10.48
C LYS A 192 -5.61 -10.99 -10.03
N ALA A 193 -5.25 -9.83 -10.58
CA ALA A 193 -4.04 -9.11 -10.21
C ALA A 193 -4.06 -8.69 -8.73
N ALA A 194 -5.19 -8.18 -8.23
CA ALA A 194 -5.35 -7.81 -6.83
C ALA A 194 -5.18 -9.04 -5.91
N LEU A 195 -5.82 -10.17 -6.22
CA LEU A 195 -5.69 -11.40 -5.44
C LEU A 195 -4.25 -11.91 -5.39
N VAL A 196 -3.50 -11.85 -6.49
CA VAL A 196 -2.08 -12.21 -6.52
C VAL A 196 -1.27 -11.28 -5.60
N ILE A 197 -1.45 -9.96 -5.73
CA ILE A 197 -0.74 -8.97 -4.90
C ILE A 197 -1.07 -9.16 -3.42
N PHE A 198 -2.34 -9.39 -3.07
CA PHE A 198 -2.76 -9.61 -1.68
C PHE A 198 -2.22 -10.92 -1.10
N SER A 199 -2.17 -11.98 -1.90
CA SER A 199 -1.56 -13.26 -1.50
C SER A 199 -0.07 -13.10 -1.23
N LEU A 200 0.65 -12.38 -2.09
CA LEU A 200 2.07 -12.07 -1.89
C LEU A 200 2.29 -11.22 -0.63
N ASN A 201 1.43 -10.22 -0.37
CA ASN A 201 1.47 -9.44 0.86
C ASN A 201 1.29 -10.32 2.10
N LEU A 202 0.29 -11.20 2.09
CA LEU A 202 0.02 -12.11 3.20
C LEU A 202 1.22 -13.02 3.48
N LEU A 203 1.81 -13.61 2.44
CA LEU A 203 3.03 -14.42 2.56
C LEU A 203 4.19 -13.63 3.16
N MET A 204 4.37 -12.36 2.77
CA MET A 204 5.41 -11.49 3.33
C MET A 204 5.15 -11.17 4.81
N ILE A 205 3.91 -10.89 5.19
CA ILE A 205 3.53 -10.67 6.60
C ILE A 205 3.88 -11.90 7.43
N ILE A 206 3.43 -13.09 7.01
CA ILE A 206 3.69 -14.35 7.67
C ILE A 206 5.20 -14.56 7.83
N ARG A 207 5.99 -14.36 6.77
CA ARG A 207 7.44 -14.47 6.82
C ARG A 207 8.09 -13.52 7.83
N VAL A 208 7.66 -12.26 7.87
CA VAL A 208 8.20 -11.24 8.81
C VAL A 208 7.92 -11.65 10.26
N TRP A 209 6.75 -12.21 10.55
CA TRP A 209 6.39 -12.68 11.88
C TRP A 209 7.13 -13.95 12.27
N LEU A 210 7.23 -14.93 11.37
CA LEU A 210 7.96 -16.18 11.62
C LEU A 210 9.45 -15.96 11.87
N ARG A 211 10.12 -15.10 11.09
CA ARG A 211 11.54 -14.77 11.31
C ARG A 211 11.82 -14.28 12.73
N LYS A 212 10.92 -13.48 13.29
CA LYS A 212 11.07 -12.95 14.64
C LYS A 212 10.94 -14.04 15.72
N HIS A 213 10.09 -15.03 15.49
CA HIS A 213 9.93 -16.15 16.41
C HIS A 213 11.17 -17.06 16.39
N LEU A 214 11.71 -17.36 15.22
CA LEU A 214 12.91 -18.20 15.07
C LEU A 214 14.17 -17.53 15.65
N GLN A 215 14.31 -16.21 15.56
CA GLN A 215 15.44 -15.46 16.15
C GLN A 215 15.36 -15.34 17.68
N LYS A 216 14.20 -15.55 18.30
CA LYS A 216 14.05 -15.56 19.76
C LYS A 216 14.28 -16.94 20.37
N ALA A 217 14.24 -18.00 19.55
CA ALA A 217 14.42 -19.40 19.96
C ALA A 217 15.89 -19.86 19.86
N GLN A 218 16.78 -19.02 19.36
CA GLN A 218 18.25 -19.18 19.36
C GLN A 218 18.89 -18.25 20.39
#